data_8a6bb6c86a8c788a44c3bf4a814525b7
#
_entry.id   8a6bb6c86a8c788a44c3bf4a814525b7
#
_cell.length_a   1.000
_cell.length_b   1.000
_cell.length_c   1.000
_cell.angle_alpha   90.00
_cell.angle_beta   90.00
_cell.angle_gamma   90.00
#
_symmetry.space_group_name_H-M   'P 1'
#
loop_
_entity.id
_entity.type
_entity.pdbx_description
1 polymer ?
#
loop_
_entity_poly.entity_id
_entity_poly.type
_entity_poly.pdbx_seq_one_letter_code
_entity_poly.pdbx_strand_id
1 'polypeptide(L)'
;MTKQEALKFDNDKLPYYTVLCTQFPLAVREVVGRSKQGHDKYEKEDDWENWFRLGEERGVESYQNALMRHFFKDGEDCELDHDIAVAWNALAILEFKLRKNLYDNR
;
A
#
# COMPACT_ATOMS: atom_id res chain seq x y z
N MET A 1 3.78 -35.84 -11.51
CA MET A 1 2.89 -34.77 -12.00
C MET A 1 3.18 -34.49 -13.46
N THR A 2 2.16 -34.46 -14.31
CA THR A 2 2.32 -34.10 -15.71
C THR A 2 2.46 -32.60 -15.87
N LYS A 3 2.94 -32.13 -17.03
CA LYS A 3 3.05 -30.72 -17.34
C LYS A 3 1.68 -30.02 -17.29
N GLN A 4 0.64 -30.68 -17.80
CA GLN A 4 -0.72 -30.13 -17.78
C GLN A 4 -1.27 -30.01 -16.36
N GLU A 5 -1.01 -30.99 -15.51
CA GLU A 5 -1.41 -30.92 -14.11
C GLU A 5 -0.69 -29.81 -13.37
N ALA A 6 0.60 -29.60 -13.64
CA ALA A 6 1.36 -28.51 -13.04
C ALA A 6 0.81 -27.16 -13.46
N LEU A 7 0.50 -26.97 -14.74
CA LEU A 7 -0.07 -25.71 -15.25
C LEU A 7 -1.45 -25.44 -14.65
N LYS A 8 -2.30 -26.48 -14.54
CA LYS A 8 -3.61 -26.35 -13.94
C LYS A 8 -3.52 -25.97 -12.46
N PHE A 9 -2.56 -26.56 -11.75
CA PHE A 9 -2.30 -26.27 -10.35
C PHE A 9 -1.91 -24.79 -10.15
N ASP A 10 -1.08 -24.25 -11.04
CA ASP A 10 -0.63 -22.86 -10.96
C ASP A 10 -1.73 -21.86 -11.32
N ASN A 11 -2.69 -22.23 -12.18
CA ASN A 11 -3.76 -21.33 -12.58
C ASN A 11 -4.68 -20.90 -11.42
N ASP A 12 -4.76 -21.69 -10.36
CA ASP A 12 -5.58 -21.38 -9.20
C ASP A 12 -4.85 -20.49 -8.16
N LYS A 13 -3.59 -20.16 -8.41
CA LYS A 13 -2.75 -19.38 -7.50
C LYS A 13 -2.60 -17.96 -7.99
N LEU A 14 -2.53 -17.02 -7.04
CA LEU A 14 -2.35 -15.61 -7.38
C LEU A 14 -0.92 -15.36 -7.92
N PRO A 15 -0.81 -14.76 -9.11
CA PRO A 15 0.49 -14.54 -9.74
C PRO A 15 1.16 -13.26 -9.24
N TYR A 16 1.58 -13.26 -7.98
CA TYR A 16 2.17 -12.07 -7.33
C TYR A 16 3.35 -11.50 -8.11
N TYR A 17 4.28 -12.35 -8.48
CA TYR A 17 5.48 -11.90 -9.21
C TYR A 17 5.10 -11.28 -10.55
N THR A 18 4.25 -11.97 -11.30
CA THR A 18 3.82 -11.49 -12.63
C THR A 18 3.14 -10.15 -12.55
N VAL A 19 2.24 -9.96 -11.58
CA VAL A 19 1.49 -8.70 -11.49
C VAL A 19 2.32 -7.60 -10.83
N LEU A 20 2.83 -7.83 -9.62
CA LEU A 20 3.53 -6.77 -8.88
C LEU A 20 4.88 -6.43 -9.49
N CYS A 21 5.68 -7.44 -9.83
CA CYS A 21 7.08 -7.21 -10.17
C CYS A 21 7.34 -7.03 -11.65
N THR A 22 6.50 -7.58 -12.54
CA THR A 22 6.69 -7.40 -13.97
C THR A 22 5.79 -6.34 -14.58
N GLN A 23 4.62 -6.08 -14.02
CA GLN A 23 3.69 -5.08 -14.55
C GLN A 23 3.84 -3.71 -13.87
N PHE A 24 4.15 -3.68 -12.57
CA PHE A 24 4.21 -2.42 -11.83
C PHE A 24 5.51 -2.23 -11.04
N PRO A 25 6.69 -2.56 -11.61
CA PRO A 25 7.93 -2.50 -10.82
C PRO A 25 8.30 -1.09 -10.35
N LEU A 26 8.05 -0.08 -11.19
CA LEU A 26 8.39 1.30 -10.84
C LEU A 26 7.44 1.87 -9.80
N ALA A 27 6.14 1.61 -9.96
CA ALA A 27 5.14 2.08 -9.00
C ALA A 27 5.35 1.43 -7.62
N VAL A 28 5.63 0.13 -7.59
CA VAL A 28 5.92 -0.59 -6.34
C VAL A 28 7.15 0.00 -5.65
N ARG A 29 8.21 0.27 -6.42
CA ARG A 29 9.42 0.89 -5.90
C ARG A 29 9.13 2.22 -5.21
N GLU A 30 8.35 3.08 -5.85
CA GLU A 30 8.05 4.40 -5.31
C GLU A 30 7.16 4.34 -4.07
N VAL A 31 6.19 3.43 -4.05
CA VAL A 31 5.33 3.22 -2.87
C VAL A 31 6.16 2.69 -1.70
N VAL A 32 7.05 1.74 -1.94
CA VAL A 32 7.96 1.22 -0.92
C VAL A 32 8.88 2.33 -0.40
N GLY A 33 9.40 3.16 -1.31
CA GLY A 33 10.24 4.31 -0.95
C GLY A 33 9.52 5.29 -0.03
N ARG A 34 8.24 5.54 -0.27
CA ARG A 34 7.45 6.40 0.59
C ARG A 34 7.26 5.81 1.99
N SER A 35 7.05 4.51 2.09
CA SER A 35 7.00 3.83 3.39
C SER A 35 8.33 3.99 4.14
N LYS A 36 9.44 3.87 3.43
CA LYS A 36 10.76 4.05 4.03
C LYS A 36 10.96 5.48 4.53
N GLN A 37 10.52 6.48 3.77
CA GLN A 37 10.58 7.87 4.20
C GLN A 37 9.83 8.09 5.51
N GLY A 38 8.63 7.55 5.62
CA GLY A 38 7.83 7.64 6.84
C GLY A 38 8.49 6.94 8.01
N HIS A 39 9.03 5.76 7.79
CA HIS A 39 9.74 4.99 8.81
C HIS A 39 10.96 5.79 9.32
N ASP A 40 11.79 6.29 8.43
CA ASP A 40 13.00 7.02 8.79
C ASP A 40 12.67 8.33 9.51
N LYS A 41 11.61 9.01 9.09
CA LYS A 41 11.17 10.27 9.68
C LYS A 41 10.76 10.12 11.14
N TYR A 42 10.09 9.04 11.48
CA TYR A 42 9.60 8.82 12.84
C TYR A 42 10.56 8.00 13.71
N GLU A 43 11.72 7.61 13.17
CA GLU A 43 12.80 6.93 13.89
C GLU A 43 12.35 5.75 14.75
N LYS A 44 11.39 5.00 14.25
CA LYS A 44 10.86 3.83 14.95
C LYS A 44 11.64 2.60 14.50
N GLU A 45 12.55 2.12 15.34
CA GLU A 45 13.33 0.93 15.09
C GLU A 45 12.42 -0.22 14.66
N ASP A 46 12.64 -0.76 13.47
CA ASP A 46 11.91 -1.91 12.91
C ASP A 46 10.37 -1.77 12.93
N ASP A 47 9.86 -0.59 13.21
CA ASP A 47 8.43 -0.35 13.28
C ASP A 47 7.92 0.25 11.97
N TRP A 48 7.42 -0.60 11.11
CA TRP A 48 6.87 -0.22 9.83
C TRP A 48 5.36 0.01 9.86
N GLU A 49 4.72 -0.14 11.03
CA GLU A 49 3.27 -0.09 11.18
C GLU A 49 2.75 1.13 11.93
N ASN A 50 3.56 2.17 12.05
CA ASN A 50 3.12 3.41 12.68
C ASN A 50 1.86 3.97 12.00
N TRP A 51 1.79 3.87 10.69
CA TRP A 51 0.62 4.30 9.91
C TRP A 51 -0.67 3.58 10.35
N PHE A 52 -0.56 2.29 10.67
CA PHE A 52 -1.73 1.51 11.09
C PHE A 52 -2.21 1.96 12.47
N ARG A 53 -1.28 2.19 13.41
CA ARG A 53 -1.64 2.69 14.74
C ARG A 53 -2.27 4.08 14.67
N LEU A 54 -1.75 4.96 13.81
CA LEU A 54 -2.35 6.27 13.59
C LEU A 54 -3.75 6.14 12.99
N GLY A 55 -3.96 5.19 12.09
CA GLY A 55 -5.27 4.90 11.52
C GLY A 55 -6.27 4.42 12.56
N GLU A 56 -5.83 3.59 13.52
CA GLU A 56 -6.69 3.16 14.63
C GLU A 56 -7.03 4.32 15.56
N GLU A 57 -6.07 5.19 15.82
CA GLU A 57 -6.23 6.32 16.74
C GLU A 57 -7.08 7.45 16.14
N ARG A 58 -6.82 7.79 14.88
CA ARG A 58 -7.43 8.94 14.20
C ARG A 58 -8.56 8.58 13.26
N GLY A 59 -8.71 7.31 12.94
CA GLY A 59 -9.63 6.83 11.92
C GLY A 59 -9.03 6.91 10.52
N VAL A 60 -9.57 6.10 9.61
CA VAL A 60 -9.12 6.03 8.22
C VAL A 60 -9.34 7.32 7.45
N GLU A 61 -10.24 8.18 7.95
CA GLU A 61 -10.57 9.46 7.33
C GLU A 61 -9.33 10.35 7.17
N SER A 62 -8.36 10.27 8.10
CA SER A 62 -7.13 11.05 7.98
C SER A 62 -6.36 10.70 6.70
N TYR A 63 -6.33 9.42 6.33
CA TYR A 63 -5.70 8.96 5.08
C TYR A 63 -6.54 9.31 3.86
N GLN A 64 -7.88 9.28 3.99
CA GLN A 64 -8.77 9.70 2.92
C GLN A 64 -8.60 11.19 2.62
N ASN A 65 -8.47 12.01 3.65
CA ASN A 65 -8.22 13.45 3.48
C ASN A 65 -6.84 13.69 2.84
N ALA A 66 -5.82 12.96 3.26
CA ALA A 66 -4.49 13.07 2.67
C ALA A 66 -4.50 12.67 1.19
N LEU A 67 -5.18 11.56 0.87
CA LEU A 67 -5.32 11.10 -0.50
C LEU A 67 -5.94 12.17 -1.38
N MET A 68 -7.03 12.77 -0.92
CA MET A 68 -7.74 13.77 -1.72
C MET A 68 -6.92 15.06 -1.87
N ARG A 69 -6.20 15.49 -0.83
CA ARG A 69 -5.30 16.65 -0.97
C ARG A 69 -4.25 16.41 -2.04
N HIS A 70 -3.65 15.24 -2.06
CA HIS A 70 -2.64 14.89 -3.07
C HIS A 70 -3.26 14.68 -4.45
N PHE A 71 -4.45 14.11 -4.51
CA PHE A 71 -5.17 13.95 -5.77
C PHE A 71 -5.43 15.30 -6.44
N PHE A 72 -5.83 16.30 -5.66
CA PHE A 72 -6.04 17.65 -6.17
C PHE A 72 -4.75 18.48 -6.23
N LYS A 73 -3.61 17.85 -5.92
CA LYS A 73 -2.29 18.48 -5.98
C LYS A 73 -2.21 19.76 -5.14
N ASP A 74 -2.85 19.71 -3.97
CA ASP A 74 -2.81 20.79 -2.99
C ASP A 74 -1.48 20.74 -2.25
N GLY A 75 -0.73 21.85 -2.27
CA GLY A 75 0.59 21.93 -1.66
C GLY A 75 1.70 22.10 -2.69
N GLU A 76 2.94 22.20 -2.19
CA GLU A 76 4.11 22.55 -3.01
C GLU A 76 4.87 21.36 -3.56
N ASP A 77 4.42 20.13 -3.27
CA ASP A 77 5.07 18.94 -3.80
C ASP A 77 4.99 18.89 -5.33
N CYS A 78 5.95 18.24 -5.96
CA CYS A 78 5.87 18.06 -7.41
C CYS A 78 4.77 17.07 -7.76
N GLU A 79 4.35 17.10 -9.04
CA GLU A 79 3.23 16.28 -9.52
C GLU A 79 3.45 14.79 -9.25
N LEU A 80 4.65 14.29 -9.50
CA LEU A 80 4.96 12.88 -9.28
C LEU A 80 4.86 12.51 -7.80
N ASP A 81 5.33 13.37 -6.90
CA ASP A 81 5.23 13.12 -5.45
C ASP A 81 3.78 13.06 -4.99
N HIS A 82 2.91 13.91 -5.55
CA HIS A 82 1.48 13.82 -5.28
C HIS A 82 0.90 12.49 -5.74
N ASP A 83 1.27 12.02 -6.93
CA ASP A 83 0.78 10.76 -7.47
C ASP A 83 1.24 9.57 -6.63
N ILE A 84 2.49 9.57 -6.18
CA ILE A 84 3.02 8.54 -5.29
C ILE A 84 2.25 8.54 -3.97
N ALA A 85 1.98 9.72 -3.41
CA ALA A 85 1.23 9.86 -2.18
C ALA A 85 -0.20 9.35 -2.32
N VAL A 86 -0.86 9.60 -3.45
CA VAL A 86 -2.20 9.06 -3.74
C VAL A 86 -2.16 7.52 -3.71
N ALA A 87 -1.21 6.92 -4.40
CA ALA A 87 -1.07 5.46 -4.46
C ALA A 87 -0.80 4.88 -3.06
N TRP A 88 0.11 5.49 -2.31
CA TRP A 88 0.44 5.02 -0.95
C TRP A 88 -0.78 5.10 -0.03
N ASN A 89 -1.47 6.25 -0.03
CA ASN A 89 -2.65 6.43 0.82
C ASN A 89 -3.78 5.48 0.45
N ALA A 90 -4.01 5.25 -0.85
CA ALA A 90 -5.01 4.29 -1.29
C ALA A 90 -4.70 2.87 -0.81
N LEU A 91 -3.44 2.47 -0.89
CA LEU A 91 -3.00 1.16 -0.42
C LEU A 91 -3.17 1.05 1.10
N ALA A 92 -2.79 2.09 1.85
CA ALA A 92 -2.94 2.13 3.30
C ALA A 92 -4.42 2.02 3.72
N ILE A 93 -5.30 2.76 3.04
CA ILE A 93 -6.74 2.72 3.30
C ILE A 93 -7.28 1.30 3.08
N LEU A 94 -6.93 0.69 1.96
CA LEU A 94 -7.40 -0.65 1.63
C LEU A 94 -6.90 -1.67 2.66
N GLU A 95 -5.60 -1.64 2.96
CA GLU A 95 -5.02 -2.56 3.93
C GLU A 95 -5.65 -2.39 5.31
N PHE A 96 -5.86 -1.14 5.75
CA PHE A 96 -6.49 -0.86 7.04
C PHE A 96 -7.90 -1.47 7.12
N LYS A 97 -8.70 -1.25 6.08
CA LYS A 97 -10.07 -1.78 6.02
C LYS A 97 -10.09 -3.30 6.00
N LEU A 98 -9.17 -3.92 5.25
CA LEU A 98 -9.08 -5.37 5.19
C LEU A 98 -8.67 -5.97 6.53
N ARG A 99 -7.68 -5.39 7.19
CA ARG A 99 -7.26 -5.86 8.51
C ARG A 99 -8.39 -5.75 9.53
N LYS A 100 -9.09 -4.62 9.56
CA LYS A 100 -10.22 -4.42 10.48
C LYS A 100 -11.34 -5.40 10.17
N ASN A 101 -11.69 -5.58 8.92
CA ASN A 101 -12.73 -6.53 8.51
C ASN A 101 -12.38 -7.97 8.91
N LEU A 102 -11.13 -8.39 8.68
CA LEU A 102 -10.69 -9.73 9.02
C LEU A 102 -10.67 -9.97 10.53
N TYR A 103 -10.24 -8.98 11.31
CA TYR A 103 -10.22 -9.11 12.76
C TYR A 103 -11.60 -9.01 13.38
N ASP A 104 -12.43 -8.09 12.90
CA ASP A 104 -13.74 -7.83 13.49
C ASP A 104 -14.77 -8.92 13.17
N ASN A 105 -14.52 -9.71 12.12
CA ASN A 105 -15.41 -10.80 11.70
C ASN A 105 -14.98 -12.20 12.17
N ARG A 106 -14.01 -12.28 13.04
CA ARG A 106 -13.57 -13.57 13.60
C ARG A 106 -14.34 -13.98 14.83
#